data_dcd16af1d62c0f0a7be4761714da80dc
#
_entry.id   dcd16af1d62c0f0a7be4761714da80dc
#
_cell.length_a   1.000
_cell.length_b   1.000
_cell.length_c   1.000
_cell.angle_alpha   90.00
_cell.angle_beta   90.00
_cell.angle_gamma   90.00
#
_symmetry.space_group_name_H-M   'P 1'
#
loop_
_entity.id
_entity.type
_entity.pdbx_description
1 polymer ?
#
loop_
_entity_poly.entity_id
_entity_poly.type
_entity_poly.pdbx_seq_one_letter_code
_entity_poly.pdbx_strand_id
1 'polypeptide(L)'
;MAASVAKGVSLNHISRESSDIRRLANFYKEIFGFDEIESPEFGEFKVIWLNLASAFQLHLIERNPSTKLPEGPWSATAPVADPSHLPRGHHICFSVSNFDSFVRNLQEKGIQIFERSLPNRKVKQIFFFDPDGNGLEVASLAPKE
;
A
#
# COMPACT_ATOMS: atom_id res chain seq x y z
N MET A 1 -15.41 30.10 0.02
CA MET A 1 -15.41 28.72 -0.47
C MET A 1 -16.82 28.14 -0.50
N ALA A 2 -17.15 27.48 -1.58
CA ALA A 2 -18.40 26.73 -1.61
C ALA A 2 -18.36 25.56 -0.62
N ALA A 3 -19.49 25.26 -0.01
CA ALA A 3 -19.60 24.08 0.84
C ALA A 3 -19.45 22.80 0.00
N SER A 4 -18.80 21.79 0.54
CA SER A 4 -18.69 20.51 -0.15
C SER A 4 -20.04 19.79 -0.16
N VAL A 5 -20.27 18.98 -1.20
CA VAL A 5 -21.49 18.17 -1.32
C VAL A 5 -21.56 17.12 -0.21
N ALA A 6 -20.40 16.51 0.11
CA ALA A 6 -20.32 15.46 1.11
C ALA A 6 -20.06 16.02 2.51
N LYS A 7 -20.64 15.38 3.53
CA LYS A 7 -20.39 15.68 4.94
C LYS A 7 -19.78 14.46 5.61
N GLY A 8 -18.92 14.70 6.60
CA GLY A 8 -18.31 13.63 7.37
C GLY A 8 -17.46 12.67 6.57
N VAL A 9 -16.72 13.21 5.60
CA VAL A 9 -15.90 12.37 4.72
C VAL A 9 -14.73 11.78 5.49
N SER A 10 -14.54 10.47 5.32
CA SER A 10 -13.36 9.75 5.82
C SER A 10 -12.98 8.67 4.81
N LEU A 11 -11.73 8.27 4.83
CA LEU A 11 -11.30 7.14 4.03
C LEU A 11 -11.81 5.85 4.67
N ASN A 12 -12.57 5.06 3.92
CA ASN A 12 -13.13 3.80 4.41
C ASN A 12 -12.20 2.63 4.09
N HIS A 13 -11.98 2.39 2.81
CA HIS A 13 -11.11 1.30 2.38
C HIS A 13 -10.51 1.57 1.00
N ILE A 14 -9.45 0.83 0.73
CA ILE A 14 -8.82 0.72 -0.59
C ILE A 14 -8.91 -0.74 -1.00
N SER A 15 -9.20 -1.00 -2.26
CA SER A 15 -9.26 -2.35 -2.80
C SER A 15 -8.07 -2.63 -3.71
N ARG A 16 -7.55 -3.86 -3.63
CA ARG A 16 -6.50 -4.35 -4.51
C ARG A 16 -6.84 -5.76 -4.98
N GLU A 17 -6.70 -5.97 -6.27
CA GLU A 17 -6.87 -7.29 -6.89
C GLU A 17 -5.54 -8.04 -6.84
N SER A 18 -5.60 -9.35 -6.60
CA SER A 18 -4.39 -10.18 -6.54
C SER A 18 -4.68 -11.58 -7.06
N SER A 19 -3.71 -12.16 -7.74
CA SER A 19 -3.75 -13.58 -8.11
C SER A 19 -3.53 -14.50 -6.91
N ASP A 20 -3.03 -13.97 -5.81
CA ASP A 20 -2.79 -14.70 -4.57
C ASP A 20 -3.04 -13.78 -3.38
N ILE A 21 -4.30 -13.68 -2.98
CA ILE A 21 -4.71 -12.75 -1.91
C ILE A 21 -4.12 -13.14 -0.55
N ARG A 22 -3.84 -14.43 -0.32
CA ARG A 22 -3.22 -14.86 0.94
C ARG A 22 -1.77 -14.36 1.03
N ARG A 23 -1.00 -14.47 -0.04
CA ARG A 23 0.36 -13.93 -0.09
C ARG A 23 0.36 -12.42 0.13
N LEU A 24 -0.55 -11.71 -0.53
CA LEU A 24 -0.65 -10.27 -0.40
C LEU A 24 -1.06 -9.86 1.03
N ALA A 25 -2.04 -10.55 1.61
CA ALA A 25 -2.46 -10.30 2.99
C ALA A 25 -1.32 -10.50 3.98
N ASN A 26 -0.57 -11.58 3.83
CA ASN A 26 0.57 -11.87 4.73
C ASN A 26 1.64 -10.78 4.65
N PHE A 27 1.88 -10.22 3.48
CA PHE A 27 2.80 -9.09 3.31
C PHE A 27 2.35 -7.87 4.14
N TYR A 28 1.10 -7.46 4.00
CA TYR A 28 0.60 -6.28 4.72
C TYR A 28 0.53 -6.51 6.23
N LYS A 29 0.23 -7.73 6.66
CA LYS A 29 0.26 -8.10 8.08
C LYS A 29 1.68 -8.03 8.63
N GLU A 30 2.64 -8.60 7.91
CA GLU A 30 4.04 -8.65 8.35
C GLU A 30 4.72 -7.28 8.31
N ILE A 31 4.54 -6.53 7.23
CA ILE A 31 5.28 -5.28 7.03
C ILE A 31 4.64 -4.11 7.78
N PHE A 32 3.33 -4.01 7.76
CA PHE A 32 2.62 -2.84 8.29
C PHE A 32 1.75 -3.13 9.51
N GLY A 33 1.64 -4.37 9.93
CA GLY A 33 0.85 -4.71 11.11
C GLY A 33 -0.66 -4.64 10.90
N PHE A 34 -1.13 -4.87 9.68
CA PHE A 34 -2.57 -5.01 9.44
C PHE A 34 -3.11 -6.25 10.15
N ASP A 35 -4.33 -6.15 10.63
CA ASP A 35 -5.06 -7.27 11.20
C ASP A 35 -6.10 -7.77 10.21
N GLU A 36 -6.23 -9.09 10.09
CA GLU A 36 -7.27 -9.68 9.28
C GLU A 36 -8.59 -9.63 10.05
N ILE A 37 -9.64 -9.12 9.40
CA ILE A 37 -10.97 -9.01 9.98
C ILE A 37 -11.95 -9.87 9.19
N GLU A 38 -13.11 -10.14 9.78
CA GLU A 38 -14.16 -10.91 9.14
C GLU A 38 -14.63 -10.19 7.86
N SER A 39 -14.77 -10.96 6.78
CA SER A 39 -15.26 -10.46 5.50
C SER A 39 -16.53 -11.22 5.12
N PRO A 40 -17.46 -10.57 4.41
CA PRO A 40 -18.63 -11.29 3.88
C PRO A 40 -18.20 -12.32 2.83
N GLU A 41 -18.99 -13.35 2.70
CA GLU A 41 -18.79 -14.34 1.64
C GLU A 41 -19.59 -13.90 0.41
N PHE A 42 -18.87 -13.58 -0.67
CA PHE A 42 -19.49 -13.10 -1.90
C PHE A 42 -19.93 -14.22 -2.84
N GLY A 43 -19.42 -15.44 -2.65
CA GLY A 43 -19.76 -16.61 -3.45
C GLY A 43 -19.09 -16.67 -4.82
N GLU A 44 -18.90 -15.55 -5.48
CA GLU A 44 -18.34 -15.48 -6.83
C GLU A 44 -16.83 -15.36 -6.84
N PHE A 45 -16.26 -14.77 -5.79
CA PHE A 45 -14.81 -14.56 -5.65
C PHE A 45 -14.42 -14.51 -4.19
N LYS A 46 -13.17 -14.79 -3.91
CA LYS A 46 -12.62 -14.74 -2.56
C LYS A 46 -12.12 -13.35 -2.23
N VAL A 47 -12.26 -12.98 -0.97
CA VAL A 47 -11.76 -11.70 -0.45
C VAL A 47 -11.06 -11.93 0.88
N ILE A 48 -10.13 -11.05 1.21
CA ILE A 48 -9.56 -10.92 2.55
C ILE A 48 -9.63 -9.45 2.91
N TRP A 49 -10.21 -9.16 4.05
CA TRP A 49 -10.28 -7.81 4.56
C TRP A 49 -9.26 -7.61 5.67
N LEU A 50 -8.46 -6.57 5.53
CA LEU A 50 -7.45 -6.18 6.49
C LEU A 50 -7.79 -4.82 7.06
N ASN A 51 -7.45 -4.62 8.33
CA ASN A 51 -7.69 -3.38 9.05
C ASN A 51 -6.40 -2.83 9.63
N LEU A 52 -6.15 -1.54 9.45
CA LEU A 52 -5.03 -0.85 10.06
C LEU A 52 -5.55 0.07 11.16
N ALA A 53 -5.55 -0.42 12.41
CA ALA A 53 -6.03 0.30 13.58
C ALA A 53 -7.39 0.97 13.28
N SER A 54 -7.52 2.29 13.50
CA SER A 54 -8.74 3.03 13.20
C SER A 54 -8.63 3.89 11.93
N ALA A 55 -7.58 3.70 11.13
CA ALA A 55 -7.30 4.56 9.99
C ALA A 55 -8.12 4.19 8.75
N PHE A 56 -7.98 2.96 8.26
CA PHE A 56 -8.71 2.48 7.07
C PHE A 56 -8.54 0.97 6.93
N GLN A 57 -9.28 0.41 5.97
CA GLN A 57 -9.21 -1.01 5.63
C GLN A 57 -8.60 -1.20 4.25
N LEU A 58 -7.98 -2.34 4.05
CA LEU A 58 -7.50 -2.80 2.76
C LEU A 58 -8.25 -4.07 2.39
N HIS A 59 -9.02 -4.01 1.31
CA HIS A 59 -9.79 -5.15 0.82
C HIS A 59 -9.04 -5.81 -0.33
N LEU A 60 -8.66 -7.05 -0.14
CA LEU A 60 -7.96 -7.85 -1.14
C LEU A 60 -8.97 -8.74 -1.84
N ILE A 61 -8.97 -8.69 -3.16
CA ILE A 61 -9.97 -9.35 -3.99
C ILE A 61 -9.27 -10.29 -4.97
N GLU A 62 -9.77 -11.51 -5.06
CA GLU A 62 -9.28 -12.48 -6.02
C GLU A 62 -9.39 -11.94 -7.45
N ARG A 63 -8.29 -12.04 -8.19
CA ARG A 63 -8.20 -11.51 -9.54
C ARG A 63 -9.14 -12.24 -10.49
N ASN A 64 -9.85 -11.48 -11.32
CA ASN A 64 -10.55 -11.99 -12.48
C ASN A 64 -9.75 -11.64 -13.74
N PRO A 65 -9.17 -12.64 -14.44
CA PRO A 65 -8.32 -12.38 -15.61
C PRO A 65 -9.03 -11.70 -16.77
N SER A 66 -10.36 -11.75 -16.81
CA SER A 66 -11.15 -11.09 -17.87
C SER A 66 -11.35 -9.60 -17.62
N THR A 67 -11.07 -9.11 -16.43
CA THR A 67 -11.21 -7.71 -16.08
C THR A 67 -10.03 -6.90 -16.65
N LYS A 68 -10.34 -5.88 -17.43
CA LYS A 68 -9.32 -5.04 -18.08
C LYS A 68 -9.35 -3.62 -17.55
N LEU A 69 -9.34 -3.49 -16.22
CA LEU A 69 -9.30 -2.18 -15.59
C LEU A 69 -7.88 -1.61 -15.65
N PRO A 70 -7.72 -0.31 -15.94
CA PRO A 70 -6.39 0.28 -16.17
C PRO A 70 -5.47 0.27 -14.95
N GLU A 71 -6.01 0.19 -13.74
CA GLU A 71 -5.23 0.16 -12.50
C GLU A 71 -5.06 -1.26 -11.93
N GLY A 72 -5.43 -2.27 -12.68
CA GLY A 72 -5.31 -3.65 -12.24
C GLY A 72 -3.87 -4.14 -12.30
N PRO A 73 -3.67 -5.41 -12.56
CA PRO A 73 -2.36 -6.07 -12.48
C PRO A 73 -1.33 -5.61 -13.53
N TRP A 74 -1.57 -4.51 -14.21
CA TRP A 74 -0.60 -3.93 -15.13
C TRP A 74 0.71 -3.57 -14.45
N SER A 75 0.62 -3.04 -13.23
CA SER A 75 1.81 -2.72 -12.45
C SER A 75 2.58 -3.99 -12.06
N ALA A 76 1.86 -5.06 -11.74
CA ALA A 76 2.46 -6.34 -11.39
C ALA A 76 3.11 -7.05 -12.57
N THR A 77 2.62 -6.78 -13.79
CA THR A 77 3.15 -7.37 -15.03
C THR A 77 4.07 -6.44 -15.79
N ALA A 78 4.31 -5.24 -15.28
CA ALA A 78 5.26 -4.33 -15.89
C ALA A 78 6.62 -5.00 -16.02
N PRO A 79 7.25 -4.97 -17.21
CA PRO A 79 8.53 -5.64 -17.42
C PRO A 79 9.66 -5.05 -16.57
N VAL A 80 9.44 -3.85 -16.02
CA VAL A 80 10.42 -3.20 -15.16
C VAL A 80 9.68 -2.61 -13.96
N ALA A 81 9.67 -3.35 -12.83
CA ALA A 81 9.21 -2.83 -11.55
C ALA A 81 10.35 -2.07 -10.89
N ASP A 82 10.57 -0.84 -11.33
CA ASP A 82 11.63 0.02 -10.79
C ASP A 82 11.02 1.01 -9.79
N PRO A 83 11.34 0.86 -8.48
CA PRO A 83 10.76 1.74 -7.47
C PRO A 83 11.17 3.22 -7.63
N SER A 84 12.21 3.53 -8.39
CA SER A 84 12.59 4.92 -8.65
C SER A 84 11.54 5.68 -9.47
N HIS A 85 10.65 4.98 -10.14
CA HIS A 85 9.54 5.58 -10.89
C HIS A 85 8.31 5.85 -10.03
N LEU A 86 8.23 5.26 -8.84
CA LEU A 86 7.05 5.36 -7.98
C LEU A 86 6.70 6.76 -7.49
N PRO A 87 7.64 7.72 -7.33
CA PRO A 87 7.22 9.08 -6.96
C PRO A 87 6.19 9.69 -7.90
N ARG A 88 6.15 9.24 -9.15
CA ARG A 88 5.16 9.68 -10.16
C ARG A 88 4.01 8.72 -10.35
N GLY A 89 4.09 7.52 -9.79
CA GLY A 89 3.08 6.49 -9.96
C GLY A 89 2.05 6.50 -8.84
N HIS A 90 1.04 5.66 -9.00
CA HIS A 90 0.07 5.45 -7.94
C HIS A 90 0.72 4.70 -6.78
N HIS A 91 0.59 5.23 -5.58
CA HIS A 91 1.13 4.59 -4.39
C HIS A 91 0.34 4.99 -3.16
N ILE A 92 0.41 4.14 -2.13
CA ILE A 92 -0.11 4.45 -0.80
C ILE A 92 1.09 4.80 0.08
N CYS A 93 1.00 5.91 0.79
CA CYS A 93 2.05 6.33 1.71
C CYS A 93 1.64 6.04 3.15
N PHE A 94 2.52 5.37 3.88
CA PHE A 94 2.40 5.15 5.32
C PHE A 94 3.48 5.97 6.04
N SER A 95 3.13 6.51 7.19
CA SER A 95 4.10 7.15 8.08
C SER A 95 4.51 6.17 9.16
N VAL A 96 5.80 6.13 9.47
CA VAL A 96 6.33 5.28 10.55
C VAL A 96 7.20 6.11 11.50
N SER A 97 7.18 5.76 12.77
CA SER A 97 8.01 6.43 13.78
C SER A 97 9.45 5.89 13.83
N ASN A 98 9.66 4.69 13.33
CA ASN A 98 10.96 3.99 13.36
C ASN A 98 11.58 3.86 11.97
N PHE A 99 11.62 4.96 11.23
CA PHE A 99 11.97 4.97 9.81
C PHE A 99 13.30 4.23 9.52
N ASP A 100 14.38 4.55 10.21
CA ASP A 100 15.68 3.97 9.88
C ASP A 100 15.73 2.46 10.14
N SER A 101 15.14 1.98 11.23
CA SER A 101 15.06 0.54 11.49
C SER A 101 14.11 -0.16 10.53
N PHE A 102 13.03 0.51 10.13
CA PHE A 102 12.11 0.00 9.12
C PHE A 102 12.83 -0.23 7.79
N VAL A 103 13.62 0.74 7.34
CA VAL A 103 14.41 0.62 6.11
C VAL A 103 15.38 -0.58 6.18
N ARG A 104 16.10 -0.72 7.31
CA ARG A 104 17.01 -1.86 7.49
C ARG A 104 16.26 -3.18 7.41
N ASN A 105 15.10 -3.28 8.04
CA ASN A 105 14.28 -4.49 7.98
C ASN A 105 13.86 -4.85 6.57
N LEU A 106 13.46 -3.87 5.76
CA LEU A 106 13.12 -4.12 4.37
C LEU A 106 14.33 -4.63 3.57
N GLN A 107 15.48 -4.03 3.79
CA GLN A 107 16.71 -4.44 3.12
C GLN A 107 17.13 -5.86 3.51
N GLU A 108 17.01 -6.21 4.78
CA GLU A 108 17.27 -7.56 5.28
C GLU A 108 16.34 -8.61 4.67
N LYS A 109 15.11 -8.20 4.35
CA LYS A 109 14.13 -9.07 3.68
C LYS A 109 14.35 -9.15 2.16
N GLY A 110 15.34 -8.43 1.63
CA GLY A 110 15.64 -8.42 0.21
C GLY A 110 14.67 -7.59 -0.62
N ILE A 111 13.94 -6.69 0.01
CA ILE A 111 13.00 -5.81 -0.71
C ILE A 111 13.78 -4.64 -1.31
N GLN A 112 13.64 -4.47 -2.63
CA GLN A 112 14.28 -3.35 -3.34
C GLN A 112 13.56 -2.06 -2.99
N ILE A 113 14.31 -1.04 -2.57
CA ILE A 113 13.77 0.26 -2.21
C ILE A 113 14.44 1.37 -3.00
N PHE A 114 13.73 2.48 -3.15
CA PHE A 114 14.27 3.74 -3.66
C PHE A 114 14.14 4.79 -2.56
N GLU A 115 15.25 5.37 -2.15
CA GLU A 115 15.30 6.38 -1.09
C GLU A 115 15.26 7.79 -1.68
N ARG A 116 14.53 8.66 -1.03
CA ARG A 116 14.44 10.06 -1.40
C ARG A 116 14.31 10.92 -0.14
N SER A 117 14.95 12.08 -0.14
CA SER A 117 14.78 13.08 0.90
C SER A 117 14.17 14.34 0.31
N LEU A 118 13.26 14.97 1.05
CA LEU A 118 12.75 16.28 0.65
C LEU A 118 13.86 17.32 0.73
N PRO A 119 13.75 18.43 -0.03
CA PRO A 119 14.81 19.44 -0.08
C PRO A 119 15.21 20.01 1.28
N ASN A 120 14.27 20.07 2.23
CA ASN A 120 14.52 20.53 3.59
C ASN A 120 15.14 19.46 4.49
N ARG A 121 15.27 18.22 4.01
CA ARG A 121 15.81 17.05 4.71
C ARG A 121 15.07 16.69 6.02
N LYS A 122 13.91 17.27 6.27
CA LYS A 122 13.12 16.99 7.49
C LYS A 122 12.32 15.72 7.38
N VAL A 123 11.96 15.33 6.16
CA VAL A 123 11.19 14.11 5.92
C VAL A 123 11.97 13.24 4.94
N LYS A 124 12.17 12.01 5.34
CA LYS A 124 12.78 10.96 4.50
C LYS A 124 11.67 10.11 3.92
N GLN A 125 11.87 9.64 2.70
CA GLN A 125 10.91 8.81 1.99
C GLN A 125 11.60 7.60 1.39
N ILE A 126 10.92 6.46 1.40
CA ILE A 126 11.30 5.30 0.61
C ILE A 126 10.11 4.82 -0.21
N PHE A 127 10.41 4.24 -1.35
CA PHE A 127 9.41 3.71 -2.29
C PHE A 127 9.76 2.26 -2.59
N PHE A 128 8.77 1.41 -2.63
CA PHE A 128 8.94 -0.01 -2.95
C PHE A 128 7.61 -0.59 -3.43
N PHE A 129 7.65 -1.82 -3.91
CA PHE A 129 6.46 -2.51 -4.37
C PHE A 129 6.04 -3.60 -3.39
N ASP A 130 4.73 -3.83 -3.29
CA ASP A 130 4.25 -5.06 -2.66
C ASP A 130 4.46 -6.26 -3.62
N PRO A 131 4.18 -7.50 -3.19
CA PRO A 131 4.40 -8.68 -4.03
C PRO A 131 3.64 -8.69 -5.36
N ASP A 132 2.58 -7.92 -5.47
CA ASP A 132 1.77 -7.82 -6.69
C ASP A 132 2.10 -6.58 -7.53
N GLY A 133 3.14 -5.84 -7.16
CA GLY A 133 3.56 -4.67 -7.91
C GLY A 133 2.77 -3.40 -7.61
N ASN A 134 2.02 -3.37 -6.52
CA ASN A 134 1.37 -2.13 -6.09
C ASN A 134 2.39 -1.21 -5.44
N GLY A 135 2.34 0.07 -5.80
CA GLY A 135 3.28 1.05 -5.30
C GLY A 135 3.05 1.43 -3.84
N LEU A 136 4.13 1.50 -3.09
CA LEU A 136 4.13 1.88 -1.68
C LEU A 136 5.18 2.95 -1.43
N GLU A 137 4.86 3.84 -0.52
CA GLU A 137 5.78 4.81 0.04
C GLU A 137 5.74 4.70 1.55
N VAL A 138 6.89 4.85 2.18
CA VAL A 138 6.95 5.06 3.63
C VAL A 138 7.72 6.34 3.90
N ALA A 139 7.11 7.20 4.70
CA ALA A 139 7.70 8.49 5.09
C ALA A 139 8.00 8.49 6.58
N SER A 140 9.07 9.16 6.95
CA SER A 140 9.33 9.45 8.36
C SER A 140 8.31 10.48 8.85
N LEU A 141 7.99 10.43 10.15
CA LEU A 141 7.19 11.48 10.75
C LEU A 141 7.96 12.79 10.72
N ALA A 142 7.25 13.88 10.41
CA ALA A 142 7.87 15.21 10.49
C ALA A 142 8.30 15.49 11.94
N PRO A 143 9.47 16.15 12.16
CA PRO A 143 9.87 16.55 13.51
C PRO A 143 8.78 17.44 14.13
N LYS A 144 8.48 17.20 15.40
CA LYS A 144 7.62 18.13 16.15
C LYS A 144 8.39 19.42 16.39
N GLU A 145 7.78 20.53 16.05
CA GLU A 145 8.31 21.84 16.38
C GLU A 145 8.22 22.13 17.88
#